data_e932e4014c79722b405d334bb0ea6e2e
#
_entry.id   e932e4014c79722b405d334bb0ea6e2e
#
_cell.length_a   1.000
_cell.length_b   1.000
_cell.length_c   1.000
_cell.angle_alpha   90.00
_cell.angle_beta   90.00
_cell.angle_gamma   90.00
#
_symmetry.space_group_name_H-M   'P 1'
#
loop_
_entity.id
_entity.type
_entity.pdbx_description
1 polymer ?
#
loop_
_entity_poly.entity_id
_entity_poly.type
_entity_poly.pdbx_seq_one_letter_code
_entity_poly.pdbx_strand_id
1 'polypeptide(L)'
;MGVQHERGEQLALEKKPLIRTLPVGPAGTRNAQNVDLLFAVGGWNASGDVSCVECYNPLLHGWKVNSPVPMKRCGLGVTTLNNFIYVVGGFDGILHLSSVIRYDAKTNEWQRDVASLNEGKRDMGVAELGDFLYSVGGHDGITCLNTVERYDLSKNEWCKMAPMNIRRTALGVVAINGYLYAIGGSNGKSPLNSVERYSPEENSWSLCPALGTCRENFGCAVFQGKIYVVGGRDSIMEHCSAERFDPLTNWWSPMVPMKSKRNKTLHRYAAATSRRWSWCCEAGNL
;
A
#
# COMPACT_ATOMS: atom_id res chain seq x y z
N MET A 1 -67.06 -5.11 -4.01
CA MET A 1 -65.99 -4.07 -4.04
C MET A 1 -64.68 -4.82 -3.84
N GLY A 2 -64.04 -5.14 -4.93
CA GLY A 2 -62.79 -5.90 -4.96
C GLY A 2 -61.62 -4.94 -5.04
N VAL A 3 -60.62 -5.15 -4.19
CA VAL A 3 -59.33 -4.50 -4.30
C VAL A 3 -58.37 -5.52 -4.88
N GLN A 4 -57.93 -5.26 -6.09
CA GLN A 4 -56.89 -6.07 -6.75
C GLN A 4 -55.54 -5.74 -6.19
N HIS A 5 -54.81 -6.82 -5.78
CA HIS A 5 -53.37 -6.78 -5.47
C HIS A 5 -52.60 -6.85 -6.80
N GLU A 6 -51.95 -5.78 -7.19
CA GLU A 6 -50.92 -5.81 -8.19
C GLU A 6 -49.62 -6.36 -7.58
N ARG A 7 -49.17 -7.50 -8.10
CA ARG A 7 -47.85 -8.07 -7.86
C ARG A 7 -46.85 -7.35 -8.77
N GLY A 8 -45.96 -6.59 -8.18
CA GLY A 8 -44.81 -6.04 -8.90
C GLY A 8 -43.82 -7.17 -9.24
N GLU A 9 -43.70 -7.47 -10.52
CA GLU A 9 -42.65 -8.31 -11.06
C GLU A 9 -41.30 -7.59 -10.96
N GLN A 10 -40.40 -8.14 -10.16
CA GLN A 10 -38.98 -7.79 -10.14
C GLN A 10 -38.32 -8.32 -11.41
N LEU A 11 -38.09 -7.46 -12.38
CA LEU A 11 -37.26 -7.72 -13.55
C LEU A 11 -35.79 -7.84 -13.07
N ALA A 12 -35.32 -9.10 -12.99
CA ALA A 12 -33.91 -9.41 -12.86
C ALA A 12 -33.21 -9.01 -14.17
N LEU A 13 -32.47 -7.92 -14.14
CA LEU A 13 -31.58 -7.54 -15.23
C LEU A 13 -30.32 -8.46 -15.19
N GLU A 14 -30.40 -9.56 -15.94
CA GLU A 14 -29.22 -10.33 -16.31
C GLU A 14 -28.29 -9.44 -17.16
N LYS A 15 -27.23 -8.93 -16.57
CA LYS A 15 -26.12 -8.31 -17.30
C LYS A 15 -25.29 -9.42 -17.95
N LYS A 16 -25.58 -9.75 -19.21
CA LYS A 16 -24.69 -10.53 -20.05
C LYS A 16 -23.35 -9.78 -20.20
N PRO A 17 -22.20 -10.45 -20.02
CA PRO A 17 -20.93 -9.83 -20.28
C PRO A 17 -20.81 -9.51 -21.78
N LEU A 18 -20.52 -8.28 -22.12
CA LEU A 18 -20.18 -7.87 -23.48
C LEU A 18 -18.79 -8.43 -23.82
N ILE A 19 -18.76 -9.61 -24.42
CA ILE A 19 -17.56 -10.15 -25.04
C ILE A 19 -17.37 -9.38 -26.35
N ARG A 20 -16.53 -8.34 -26.33
CA ARG A 20 -15.98 -7.78 -27.57
C ARG A 20 -14.85 -8.68 -28.02
N THR A 21 -15.13 -9.55 -28.99
CA THR A 21 -14.08 -10.23 -29.77
C THR A 21 -13.33 -9.16 -30.57
N LEU A 22 -12.06 -8.97 -30.25
CA LEU A 22 -11.16 -8.19 -31.09
C LEU A 22 -10.86 -9.01 -32.36
N PRO A 23 -10.82 -8.38 -33.55
CA PRO A 23 -10.54 -9.11 -34.79
C PRO A 23 -9.13 -9.70 -34.75
N VAL A 24 -9.02 -10.99 -35.05
CA VAL A 24 -7.76 -11.71 -35.22
C VAL A 24 -7.22 -11.30 -36.61
N GLY A 25 -6.28 -10.37 -36.66
CA GLY A 25 -5.48 -10.08 -37.83
C GLY A 25 -4.28 -11.04 -37.92
N PRO A 26 -3.69 -11.27 -39.12
CA PRO A 26 -2.60 -12.21 -39.28
C PRO A 26 -1.35 -11.81 -38.49
N ALA A 27 -0.59 -12.82 -38.04
CA ALA A 27 0.56 -12.73 -37.17
C ALA A 27 1.65 -11.77 -37.69
N GLY A 28 1.60 -10.54 -37.20
CA GLY A 28 2.69 -9.58 -37.27
C GLY A 28 3.01 -9.17 -35.83
N THR A 29 4.28 -9.20 -35.49
CA THR A 29 4.89 -8.86 -34.19
C THR A 29 4.15 -7.75 -33.46
N ARG A 30 3.22 -8.12 -32.55
CA ARG A 30 2.64 -7.18 -31.59
C ARG A 30 3.70 -6.93 -30.52
N ASN A 31 4.18 -5.71 -30.44
CA ASN A 31 4.81 -5.19 -29.24
C ASN A 31 3.91 -5.57 -28.05
N ALA A 32 4.41 -6.44 -27.17
CA ALA A 32 3.75 -6.73 -25.92
C ALA A 32 3.63 -5.39 -25.18
N GLN A 33 2.43 -4.80 -25.16
CA GLN A 33 2.18 -3.59 -24.39
C GLN A 33 2.44 -3.96 -22.93
N ASN A 34 3.44 -3.34 -22.33
CA ASN A 34 3.68 -3.44 -20.90
C ASN A 34 2.45 -2.88 -20.17
N VAL A 35 1.67 -3.75 -19.58
CA VAL A 35 0.46 -3.40 -18.83
C VAL A 35 0.80 -3.40 -17.36
N ASP A 36 0.54 -2.29 -16.71
CA ASP A 36 0.67 -2.18 -15.26
C ASP A 36 -0.43 -3.01 -14.58
N LEU A 37 -0.03 -3.99 -13.78
CA LEU A 37 -0.93 -4.83 -13.01
C LEU A 37 -1.03 -4.31 -11.57
N LEU A 38 -2.24 -4.38 -10.98
CA LEU A 38 -2.45 -4.02 -9.59
C LEU A 38 -2.54 -5.28 -8.75
N PHE A 39 -1.74 -5.37 -7.69
CA PHE A 39 -1.77 -6.50 -6.76
C PHE A 39 -2.31 -6.08 -5.40
N ALA A 40 -3.28 -6.85 -4.90
CA ALA A 40 -3.72 -6.82 -3.52
C ALA A 40 -3.06 -7.99 -2.77
N VAL A 41 -2.29 -7.72 -1.73
CA VAL A 41 -1.48 -8.72 -1.02
C VAL A 41 -1.85 -8.77 0.45
N GLY A 42 -2.36 -9.91 0.90
CA GLY A 42 -2.76 -10.11 2.27
C GLY A 42 -3.99 -9.28 2.65
N GLY A 43 -4.12 -8.99 3.93
CA GLY A 43 -5.21 -8.19 4.47
C GLY A 43 -5.84 -8.81 5.71
N TRP A 44 -7.00 -8.30 6.07
CA TRP A 44 -7.81 -8.82 7.18
C TRP A 44 -9.28 -8.83 6.76
N ASN A 45 -9.99 -9.88 7.11
CA ASN A 45 -11.42 -10.00 6.89
C ASN A 45 -12.13 -10.50 8.17
N ALA A 46 -13.44 -10.75 8.10
CA ALA A 46 -14.23 -11.24 9.24
C ALA A 46 -13.72 -12.57 9.83
N SER A 47 -12.95 -13.35 9.06
CA SER A 47 -12.34 -14.61 9.50
C SER A 47 -10.91 -14.44 10.02
N GLY A 48 -10.37 -13.22 10.06
CA GLY A 48 -9.02 -12.89 10.51
C GLY A 48 -8.07 -12.54 9.38
N ASP A 49 -6.76 -12.69 9.63
CA ASP A 49 -5.71 -12.39 8.64
C ASP A 49 -5.80 -13.30 7.41
N VAL A 50 -5.70 -12.71 6.24
CA VAL A 50 -5.70 -13.42 4.97
C VAL A 50 -4.31 -13.42 4.33
N SER A 51 -3.96 -14.54 3.71
CA SER A 51 -2.75 -14.67 2.89
C SER A 51 -3.03 -14.53 1.40
N CYS A 52 -4.26 -14.16 1.03
CA CYS A 52 -4.68 -14.06 -0.36
C CYS A 52 -3.86 -13.03 -1.13
N VAL A 53 -3.59 -13.34 -2.39
CA VAL A 53 -2.98 -12.42 -3.35
C VAL A 53 -3.86 -12.37 -4.58
N GLU A 54 -4.30 -11.19 -4.94
CA GLU A 54 -5.13 -10.97 -6.10
C GLU A 54 -4.48 -9.96 -7.04
N CYS A 55 -4.56 -10.24 -8.33
CA CYS A 55 -4.03 -9.39 -9.39
C CYS A 55 -5.16 -8.84 -10.25
N TYR A 56 -5.28 -7.53 -10.36
CA TYR A 56 -6.18 -6.87 -11.29
C TYR A 56 -5.46 -6.55 -12.59
N ASN A 57 -6.06 -6.97 -13.69
CA ASN A 57 -5.60 -6.61 -15.02
C ASN A 57 -6.53 -5.54 -15.62
N PRO A 58 -6.06 -4.30 -15.82
CA PRO A 58 -6.91 -3.22 -16.34
C PRO A 58 -7.35 -3.41 -17.80
N LEU A 59 -6.65 -4.22 -18.59
CA LEU A 59 -7.08 -4.54 -19.96
C LEU A 59 -8.22 -5.55 -19.99
N LEU A 60 -8.23 -6.49 -19.02
CA LEU A 60 -9.25 -7.53 -18.93
C LEU A 60 -10.40 -7.12 -17.99
N HIS A 61 -10.26 -5.99 -17.27
CA HIS A 61 -11.19 -5.53 -16.24
C HIS A 61 -11.57 -6.62 -15.23
N GLY A 62 -10.58 -7.44 -14.83
CA GLY A 62 -10.83 -8.59 -13.97
C GLY A 62 -9.74 -8.83 -12.95
N TRP A 63 -10.15 -9.44 -11.81
CA TRP A 63 -9.26 -9.93 -10.77
C TRP A 63 -8.94 -11.42 -10.97
N LYS A 64 -7.70 -11.79 -10.70
CA LYS A 64 -7.24 -13.17 -10.70
C LYS A 64 -6.58 -13.47 -9.36
N VAL A 65 -6.93 -14.60 -8.75
CA VAL A 65 -6.26 -15.11 -7.55
C VAL A 65 -4.91 -15.70 -7.95
N ASN A 66 -3.88 -15.35 -7.20
CA ASN A 66 -2.50 -15.78 -7.37
C ASN A 66 -2.05 -16.62 -6.16
N SER A 67 -0.82 -17.16 -6.21
CA SER A 67 -0.25 -17.92 -5.11
C SER A 67 -0.26 -17.11 -3.81
N PRO A 68 -0.87 -17.62 -2.73
CA PRO A 68 -1.00 -16.87 -1.48
C PRO A 68 0.36 -16.63 -0.82
N VAL A 69 0.43 -15.61 0.02
CA VAL A 69 1.60 -15.39 0.89
C VAL A 69 1.87 -16.65 1.71
N PRO A 70 3.08 -17.24 1.69
CA PRO A 70 3.36 -18.54 2.30
C PRO A 70 3.14 -18.64 3.81
N MET A 71 3.06 -17.50 4.49
CA MET A 71 2.82 -17.41 5.92
C MET A 71 1.89 -16.23 6.20
N LYS A 72 0.79 -16.50 6.92
CA LYS A 72 -0.14 -15.45 7.34
C LYS A 72 0.60 -14.43 8.19
N ARG A 73 0.41 -13.17 7.86
CA ARG A 73 0.98 -12.04 8.59
C ARG A 73 0.15 -10.78 8.41
N CYS A 74 -0.08 -10.04 9.47
CA CYS A 74 -0.72 -8.72 9.44
C CYS A 74 0.31 -7.60 9.63
N GLY A 75 -0.06 -6.37 9.31
CA GLY A 75 0.82 -5.22 9.45
C GLY A 75 2.11 -5.32 8.62
N LEU A 76 2.07 -6.11 7.55
CA LEU A 76 3.19 -6.29 6.62
C LEU A 76 3.42 -5.03 5.78
N GLY A 77 4.66 -4.83 5.34
CA GLY A 77 5.01 -3.85 4.31
C GLY A 77 5.01 -4.48 2.92
N VAL A 78 4.45 -3.78 1.92
CA VAL A 78 4.47 -4.23 0.53
C VAL A 78 5.00 -3.12 -0.36
N THR A 79 5.88 -3.46 -1.28
CA THR A 79 6.36 -2.57 -2.34
C THR A 79 6.88 -3.39 -3.51
N THR A 80 7.24 -2.72 -4.59
CA THR A 80 7.85 -3.37 -5.76
C THR A 80 9.28 -2.89 -5.94
N LEU A 81 10.14 -3.77 -6.49
CA LEU A 81 11.44 -3.42 -7.02
C LEU A 81 11.80 -4.40 -8.13
N ASN A 82 12.25 -3.92 -9.28
CA ASN A 82 12.70 -4.73 -10.42
C ASN A 82 11.70 -5.85 -10.81
N ASN A 83 10.40 -5.50 -10.92
CA ASN A 83 9.29 -6.40 -11.26
C ASN A 83 8.96 -7.50 -10.25
N PHE A 84 9.57 -7.50 -9.06
CA PHE A 84 9.17 -8.34 -7.94
C PHE A 84 8.31 -7.54 -6.96
N ILE A 85 7.38 -8.23 -6.30
CA ILE A 85 6.64 -7.69 -5.16
C ILE A 85 7.33 -8.17 -3.90
N TYR A 86 7.73 -7.25 -3.04
CA TYR A 86 8.37 -7.56 -1.76
C TYR A 86 7.36 -7.43 -0.63
N VAL A 87 7.32 -8.43 0.22
CA VAL A 87 6.57 -8.45 1.48
C VAL A 87 7.57 -8.42 2.62
N VAL A 88 7.52 -7.38 3.43
CA VAL A 88 8.50 -7.04 4.44
C VAL A 88 7.86 -7.12 5.82
N GLY A 89 8.44 -7.88 6.73
CA GLY A 89 8.05 -7.95 8.14
C GLY A 89 6.60 -8.37 8.36
N GLY A 90 5.96 -7.77 9.33
CA GLY A 90 4.60 -8.07 9.78
C GLY A 90 4.56 -8.80 11.11
N PHE A 91 3.40 -9.32 11.48
CA PHE A 91 3.15 -10.08 12.70
C PHE A 91 2.36 -11.35 12.35
N ASP A 92 2.83 -12.51 12.79
CA ASP A 92 2.22 -13.81 12.47
C ASP A 92 1.22 -14.32 13.53
N GLY A 93 0.94 -13.50 14.54
CA GLY A 93 0.11 -13.83 15.69
C GLY A 93 0.94 -14.14 16.94
N ILE A 94 2.25 -14.38 16.80
CA ILE A 94 3.16 -14.71 17.90
C ILE A 94 4.37 -13.78 17.90
N LEU A 95 5.00 -13.58 16.74
CA LEU A 95 6.26 -12.86 16.60
C LEU A 95 6.14 -11.68 15.62
N HIS A 96 6.85 -10.61 15.92
CA HIS A 96 7.15 -9.55 14.97
C HIS A 96 8.25 -10.05 14.02
N LEU A 97 7.95 -10.07 12.74
CA LEU A 97 8.78 -10.72 11.76
C LEU A 97 9.85 -9.76 11.20
N SER A 98 11.06 -10.27 11.08
CA SER A 98 12.14 -9.62 10.30
C SER A 98 12.22 -10.17 8.87
N SER A 99 11.56 -11.29 8.59
CA SER A 99 11.65 -11.97 7.30
C SER A 99 11.09 -11.12 6.17
N VAL A 100 11.78 -11.19 5.04
CA VAL A 100 11.40 -10.57 3.78
C VAL A 100 11.27 -11.66 2.73
N ILE A 101 10.20 -11.61 1.96
CA ILE A 101 9.98 -12.53 0.84
C ILE A 101 9.62 -11.72 -0.40
N ARG A 102 9.90 -12.27 -1.57
CA ARG A 102 9.52 -11.64 -2.84
C ARG A 102 8.69 -12.57 -3.71
N TYR A 103 7.80 -11.99 -4.47
CA TYR A 103 6.92 -12.69 -5.39
C TYR A 103 7.27 -12.34 -6.83
N ASP A 104 7.42 -13.38 -7.65
CA ASP A 104 7.57 -13.24 -9.10
C ASP A 104 6.20 -13.43 -9.77
N ALA A 105 5.67 -12.35 -10.34
CA ALA A 105 4.39 -12.37 -11.02
C ALA A 105 4.39 -13.18 -12.32
N LYS A 106 5.58 -13.44 -12.92
CA LYS A 106 5.70 -14.23 -14.16
C LYS A 106 5.58 -15.72 -13.90
N THR A 107 6.24 -16.20 -12.82
CA THR A 107 6.22 -17.62 -12.45
C THR A 107 5.09 -17.96 -11.48
N ASN A 108 4.46 -16.94 -10.87
CA ASN A 108 3.46 -17.06 -9.81
C ASN A 108 4.03 -17.77 -8.56
N GLU A 109 5.29 -17.48 -8.22
CA GLU A 109 6.02 -18.12 -7.13
C GLU A 109 6.57 -17.13 -6.12
N TRP A 110 6.61 -17.56 -4.85
CA TRP A 110 7.26 -16.85 -3.75
C TRP A 110 8.69 -17.35 -3.55
N GLN A 111 9.61 -16.42 -3.39
CA GLN A 111 11.03 -16.67 -3.12
C GLN A 111 11.41 -16.16 -1.74
N ARG A 112 12.27 -16.91 -1.05
CA ARG A 112 12.75 -16.62 0.32
C ARG A 112 14.26 -16.34 0.36
N ASP A 113 14.78 -15.83 -0.73
CA ASP A 113 16.20 -15.55 -0.95
C ASP A 113 16.62 -14.13 -0.57
N VAL A 114 15.69 -13.34 -0.02
CA VAL A 114 15.93 -11.96 0.42
C VAL A 114 16.40 -11.95 1.87
N ALA A 115 17.45 -11.20 2.17
CA ALA A 115 17.92 -11.00 3.52
C ALA A 115 16.83 -10.43 4.43
N SER A 116 16.83 -10.86 5.70
CA SER A 116 15.92 -10.35 6.71
C SER A 116 16.30 -8.94 7.17
N LEU A 117 15.32 -8.17 7.65
CA LEU A 117 15.55 -6.93 8.41
C LEU A 117 16.42 -7.18 9.63
N ASN A 118 17.09 -6.15 10.12
CA ASN A 118 17.87 -6.22 11.36
C ASN A 118 16.99 -6.36 12.62
N GLU A 119 15.71 -5.97 12.53
CA GLU A 119 14.73 -6.09 13.62
C GLU A 119 13.37 -6.52 13.11
N GLY A 120 12.67 -7.37 13.86
CA GLY A 120 11.29 -7.76 13.56
C GLY A 120 10.33 -6.62 13.85
N LYS A 121 9.43 -6.30 12.89
CA LYS A 121 8.49 -5.19 13.04
C LYS A 121 7.26 -5.31 12.16
N ARG A 122 6.18 -4.69 12.61
CA ARG A 122 4.91 -4.54 11.87
C ARG A 122 4.52 -3.08 11.71
N ASP A 123 3.53 -2.82 10.88
CA ASP A 123 2.94 -1.49 10.66
C ASP A 123 3.97 -0.41 10.28
N MET A 124 5.08 -0.87 9.65
CA MET A 124 6.08 0.01 9.08
C MET A 124 5.64 0.55 7.71
N GLY A 125 6.21 1.66 7.30
CA GLY A 125 6.20 2.11 5.92
C GLY A 125 7.27 1.42 5.08
N VAL A 126 6.92 0.95 3.86
CA VAL A 126 7.90 0.42 2.91
C VAL A 126 7.72 1.13 1.57
N ALA A 127 8.80 1.61 1.00
CA ALA A 127 8.79 2.25 -0.32
C ALA A 127 10.07 1.97 -1.07
N GLU A 128 9.97 1.98 -2.41
CA GLU A 128 11.09 1.98 -3.32
C GLU A 128 11.55 3.42 -3.55
N LEU A 129 12.87 3.64 -3.50
CA LEU A 129 13.49 4.88 -3.94
C LEU A 129 14.81 4.58 -4.65
N GLY A 130 14.88 4.91 -5.92
CA GLY A 130 15.97 4.47 -6.80
C GLY A 130 15.97 2.94 -6.90
N ASP A 131 17.14 2.33 -6.75
CA ASP A 131 17.32 0.86 -6.81
C ASP A 131 17.26 0.20 -5.42
N PHE A 132 16.67 0.88 -4.42
CA PHE A 132 16.64 0.45 -3.04
C PHE A 132 15.23 0.35 -2.49
N LEU A 133 15.01 -0.59 -1.55
CA LEU A 133 13.83 -0.59 -0.70
C LEU A 133 14.16 0.04 0.64
N TYR A 134 13.20 0.76 1.19
CA TYR A 134 13.30 1.36 2.51
C TYR A 134 12.18 0.85 3.40
N SER A 135 12.53 0.39 4.60
CA SER A 135 11.61 0.06 5.69
C SER A 135 11.71 1.15 6.75
N VAL A 136 10.62 1.85 7.02
CA VAL A 136 10.60 3.09 7.79
C VAL A 136 9.64 2.96 8.98
N GLY A 137 10.14 3.12 10.20
CA GLY A 137 9.36 3.07 11.43
C GLY A 137 8.75 1.68 11.69
N GLY A 138 7.56 1.68 12.26
CA GLY A 138 6.82 0.48 12.64
C GLY A 138 6.75 0.27 14.14
N HIS A 139 6.47 -0.97 14.56
CA HIS A 139 6.35 -1.40 15.95
C HIS A 139 7.00 -2.78 16.15
N ASP A 140 7.87 -2.93 17.14
CA ASP A 140 8.63 -4.17 17.43
C ASP A 140 7.92 -5.11 18.42
N GLY A 141 6.74 -4.72 18.91
CA GLY A 141 5.99 -5.40 19.96
C GLY A 141 6.09 -4.71 21.33
N ILE A 142 7.07 -3.84 21.50
CA ILE A 142 7.32 -3.11 22.74
C ILE A 142 7.11 -1.61 22.53
N THR A 143 7.71 -1.05 21.46
CA THR A 143 7.67 0.39 21.19
C THR A 143 7.44 0.70 19.73
N CYS A 144 6.95 1.91 19.46
CA CYS A 144 7.00 2.49 18.13
C CYS A 144 8.44 2.83 17.76
N LEU A 145 8.79 2.61 16.51
CA LEU A 145 10.15 2.76 15.99
C LEU A 145 10.30 4.06 15.19
N ASN A 146 11.49 4.63 15.22
CA ASN A 146 11.95 5.64 14.28
C ASN A 146 13.08 5.12 13.38
N THR A 147 13.43 3.85 13.51
CA THR A 147 14.48 3.21 12.72
C THR A 147 14.13 3.14 11.25
N VAL A 148 15.15 3.24 10.43
CA VAL A 148 15.08 3.17 8.98
C VAL A 148 16.12 2.20 8.47
N GLU A 149 15.70 1.27 7.64
CA GLU A 149 16.58 0.30 7.01
C GLU A 149 16.44 0.38 5.50
N ARG A 150 17.55 0.29 4.77
CA ARG A 150 17.63 0.29 3.33
C ARG A 150 18.15 -1.06 2.84
N TYR A 151 17.42 -1.70 1.95
CA TYR A 151 17.83 -2.93 1.28
C TYR A 151 18.58 -2.61 -0.02
N ASP A 152 19.77 -3.19 -0.14
CA ASP A 152 20.59 -3.17 -1.34
C ASP A 152 20.45 -4.54 -2.04
N LEU A 153 19.79 -4.56 -3.20
CA LEU A 153 19.55 -5.77 -3.96
C LEU A 153 20.86 -6.41 -4.45
N SER A 154 21.87 -5.59 -4.79
CA SER A 154 23.14 -6.07 -5.32
C SER A 154 23.95 -6.84 -4.28
N LYS A 155 23.80 -6.48 -3.01
CA LYS A 155 24.49 -7.09 -1.87
C LYS A 155 23.62 -8.08 -1.11
N ASN A 156 22.30 -8.07 -1.35
CA ASN A 156 21.29 -8.79 -0.59
C ASN A 156 21.41 -8.51 0.92
N GLU A 157 21.47 -7.23 1.29
CA GLU A 157 21.62 -6.84 2.71
C GLU A 157 20.76 -5.62 3.07
N TRP A 158 20.35 -5.54 4.34
CA TRP A 158 19.70 -4.39 4.93
C TRP A 158 20.69 -3.59 5.77
N CYS A 159 20.85 -2.31 5.45
CA CYS A 159 21.70 -1.36 6.16
C CYS A 159 20.86 -0.37 6.95
N LYS A 160 21.27 -0.05 8.17
CA LYS A 160 20.62 1.03 8.95
C LYS A 160 20.97 2.37 8.35
N MET A 161 19.93 3.19 8.21
CA MET A 161 20.03 4.59 7.76
C MET A 161 19.71 5.54 8.92
N ALA A 162 19.89 6.83 8.70
CA ALA A 162 19.53 7.83 9.70
C ALA A 162 18.07 7.63 10.15
N PRO A 163 17.80 7.57 11.45
CA PRO A 163 16.44 7.41 11.97
C PRO A 163 15.63 8.69 11.78
N MET A 164 14.30 8.55 11.72
CA MET A 164 13.37 9.68 11.77
C MET A 164 13.52 10.44 13.10
N ASN A 165 13.15 11.70 13.10
CA ASN A 165 13.09 12.51 14.33
C ASN A 165 11.96 12.04 15.26
N ILE A 166 10.88 11.49 14.69
CA ILE A 166 9.69 11.06 15.44
C ILE A 166 9.49 9.56 15.23
N ARG A 167 9.23 8.82 16.31
CA ARG A 167 8.79 7.43 16.25
C ARG A 167 7.42 7.35 15.61
N ARG A 168 7.24 6.43 14.65
CA ARG A 168 5.97 6.30 13.90
C ARG A 168 5.66 4.85 13.61
N THR A 169 4.45 4.44 13.93
CA THR A 169 3.81 3.21 13.47
C THR A 169 2.56 3.55 12.68
N ALA A 170 2.05 2.64 11.84
CA ALA A 170 0.84 2.84 11.04
C ALA A 170 0.87 4.13 10.19
N LEU A 171 2.07 4.47 9.70
CA LEU A 171 2.37 5.66 8.92
C LEU A 171 2.26 5.40 7.43
N GLY A 172 2.09 6.46 6.66
CA GLY A 172 2.28 6.44 5.22
C GLY A 172 3.73 6.71 4.83
N VAL A 173 4.28 5.91 3.90
CA VAL A 173 5.60 6.19 3.30
C VAL A 173 5.50 6.15 1.79
N VAL A 174 5.95 7.20 1.15
CA VAL A 174 6.00 7.31 -0.31
C VAL A 174 7.31 7.94 -0.76
N ALA A 175 7.71 7.61 -1.99
CA ALA A 175 8.86 8.22 -2.65
C ALA A 175 8.40 9.15 -3.76
N ILE A 176 8.92 10.37 -3.78
CA ILE A 176 8.65 11.35 -4.84
C ILE A 176 9.84 12.30 -4.99
N ASN A 177 10.19 12.64 -6.23
CA ASN A 177 11.25 13.60 -6.57
C ASN A 177 12.59 13.31 -5.89
N GLY A 178 12.96 12.02 -5.73
CA GLY A 178 14.23 11.62 -5.12
C GLY A 178 14.23 11.60 -3.59
N TYR A 179 13.10 11.83 -2.93
CA TYR A 179 12.96 11.83 -1.48
C TYR A 179 11.94 10.80 -1.00
N LEU A 180 12.11 10.30 0.25
CA LEU A 180 11.04 9.61 0.98
C LEU A 180 10.28 10.59 1.86
N TYR A 181 8.99 10.39 1.98
CA TYR A 181 8.13 11.11 2.91
C TYR A 181 7.51 10.14 3.90
N ALA A 182 7.76 10.34 5.20
CA ALA A 182 7.11 9.67 6.31
C ALA A 182 5.98 10.56 6.81
N ILE A 183 4.75 10.11 6.66
CA ILE A 183 3.54 10.92 6.81
C ILE A 183 2.71 10.37 7.96
N GLY A 184 2.29 11.22 8.90
CA GLY A 184 1.37 10.86 9.97
C GLY A 184 1.79 9.63 10.76
N GLY A 185 0.84 8.70 10.96
CA GLY A 185 1.00 7.53 11.81
C GLY A 185 0.71 7.84 13.27
N SER A 186 1.25 7.02 14.17
CA SER A 186 1.14 7.18 15.61
C SER A 186 2.51 7.05 16.27
N ASN A 187 2.76 7.81 17.32
CA ASN A 187 3.97 7.70 18.13
C ASN A 187 3.81 6.71 19.30
N GLY A 188 2.70 5.97 19.33
CA GLY A 188 2.33 5.06 20.40
C GLY A 188 1.49 5.69 21.51
N LYS A 189 1.39 7.03 21.53
CA LYS A 189 0.55 7.78 22.48
C LYS A 189 -0.60 8.49 21.76
N SER A 190 -0.34 9.02 20.58
CA SER A 190 -1.34 9.77 19.80
C SER A 190 -1.07 9.68 18.31
N PRO A 191 -2.11 9.75 17.48
CA PRO A 191 -1.99 9.95 16.04
C PRO A 191 -1.29 11.27 15.71
N LEU A 192 -0.56 11.28 14.61
CA LEU A 192 0.30 12.38 14.17
C LEU A 192 -0.26 13.04 12.90
N ASN A 193 -0.05 14.36 12.79
CA ASN A 193 -0.20 15.09 11.53
C ASN A 193 1.14 15.52 10.95
N SER A 194 2.23 15.34 11.69
CA SER A 194 3.57 15.72 11.25
C SER A 194 4.05 14.88 10.08
N VAL A 195 4.90 15.49 9.25
CA VAL A 195 5.50 14.87 8.06
C VAL A 195 6.99 15.12 8.11
N GLU A 196 7.77 14.10 7.78
CA GLU A 196 9.22 14.20 7.63
C GLU A 196 9.64 13.75 6.24
N ARG A 197 10.67 14.38 5.69
CA ARG A 197 11.25 14.05 4.40
C ARG A 197 12.69 13.59 4.59
N TYR A 198 13.03 12.47 3.99
CA TYR A 198 14.38 11.89 3.98
C TYR A 198 15.10 12.24 2.68
N SER A 199 16.33 12.74 2.81
CA SER A 199 17.28 12.90 1.72
C SER A 199 18.28 11.74 1.72
N PRO A 200 18.29 10.87 0.70
CA PRO A 200 19.28 9.79 0.59
C PRO A 200 20.71 10.32 0.46
N GLU A 201 20.89 11.44 -0.20
CA GLU A 201 22.20 12.09 -0.43
C GLU A 201 22.81 12.59 0.88
N GLU A 202 21.99 13.23 1.73
CA GLU A 202 22.43 13.76 3.02
C GLU A 202 22.34 12.72 4.15
N ASN A 203 21.66 11.58 3.90
CA ASN A 203 21.27 10.61 4.91
C ASN A 203 20.64 11.28 6.14
N SER A 204 19.68 12.17 5.93
CA SER A 204 19.05 12.96 6.98
C SER A 204 17.54 13.14 6.77
N TRP A 205 16.83 13.38 7.90
CA TRP A 205 15.40 13.69 7.92
C TRP A 205 15.15 15.16 8.28
N SER A 206 14.27 15.82 7.56
CA SER A 206 13.82 17.19 7.81
C SER A 206 12.30 17.26 7.93
N LEU A 207 11.80 18.16 8.78
CA LEU A 207 10.37 18.39 8.93
C LEU A 207 9.80 19.08 7.68
N CYS A 208 8.59 18.66 7.32
CA CYS A 208 7.79 19.24 6.26
C CYS A 208 6.49 19.84 6.82
N PRO A 209 5.73 20.63 6.03
CA PRO A 209 4.39 21.05 6.42
C PRO A 209 3.53 19.88 6.86
N ALA A 210 2.81 20.06 7.96
CA ALA A 210 1.96 19.03 8.54
C ALA A 210 0.63 18.91 7.78
N LEU A 211 0.01 17.72 7.89
CA LEU A 211 -1.38 17.49 7.51
C LEU A 211 -2.31 18.41 8.30
N GLY A 212 -3.46 18.75 7.74
CA GLY A 212 -4.55 19.42 8.45
C GLY A 212 -5.19 18.57 9.55
N THR A 213 -5.06 17.23 9.46
CA THR A 213 -5.69 16.28 10.38
C THR A 213 -4.68 15.21 10.82
N CYS A 214 -4.66 14.90 12.13
CA CYS A 214 -3.89 13.76 12.63
C CYS A 214 -4.46 12.45 12.05
N ARG A 215 -3.58 11.57 11.56
CA ARG A 215 -4.01 10.32 10.92
C ARG A 215 -3.05 9.18 11.17
N GLU A 216 -3.59 8.05 11.58
CA GLU A 216 -2.94 6.74 11.52
C GLU A 216 -3.77 5.78 10.66
N ASN A 217 -3.18 4.70 10.14
CA ASN A 217 -3.90 3.66 9.39
C ASN A 217 -4.68 4.22 8.17
N PHE A 218 -4.10 5.12 7.44
CA PHE A 218 -4.68 5.74 6.24
C PHE A 218 -4.02 5.22 4.96
N GLY A 219 -4.66 5.45 3.83
CA GLY A 219 -4.07 5.21 2.52
C GLY A 219 -3.24 6.40 2.05
N CYS A 220 -2.05 6.14 1.48
CA CYS A 220 -1.26 7.18 0.82
C CYS A 220 -0.69 6.69 -0.51
N ALA A 221 -0.60 7.61 -1.48
CA ALA A 221 -0.08 7.32 -2.81
C ALA A 221 0.47 8.57 -3.48
N VAL A 222 1.36 8.35 -4.46
CA VAL A 222 1.83 9.41 -5.36
C VAL A 222 1.07 9.31 -6.67
N PHE A 223 0.50 10.42 -7.10
CA PHE A 223 -0.17 10.53 -8.39
C PHE A 223 0.10 11.88 -9.03
N GLN A 224 0.47 11.89 -10.30
CA GLN A 224 0.77 13.10 -11.07
C GLN A 224 1.69 14.10 -10.33
N GLY A 225 2.77 13.58 -9.73
CA GLY A 225 3.75 14.41 -9.02
C GLY A 225 3.29 14.98 -7.68
N LYS A 226 2.20 14.49 -7.10
CA LYS A 226 1.65 14.92 -5.82
C LYS A 226 1.41 13.72 -4.90
N ILE A 227 1.43 13.95 -3.58
CA ILE A 227 1.11 12.94 -2.58
C ILE A 227 -0.35 13.09 -2.17
N TYR A 228 -1.06 11.98 -2.12
CA TYR A 228 -2.45 11.91 -1.67
C TYR A 228 -2.54 11.09 -0.40
N VAL A 229 -3.35 11.56 0.55
CA VAL A 229 -3.63 10.89 1.83
C VAL A 229 -5.14 10.79 2.00
N VAL A 230 -5.65 9.60 2.31
CA VAL A 230 -7.09 9.32 2.29
C VAL A 230 -7.48 8.50 3.51
N GLY A 231 -8.51 8.92 4.21
CA GLY A 231 -9.09 8.19 5.34
C GLY A 231 -8.18 8.13 6.56
N GLY A 232 -8.13 6.96 7.20
CA GLY A 232 -7.46 6.74 8.48
C GLY A 232 -8.33 7.12 9.67
N ARG A 233 -7.70 7.26 10.83
CA ARG A 233 -8.36 7.67 12.08
C ARG A 233 -7.46 8.60 12.89
N ASP A 234 -8.07 9.40 13.73
CA ASP A 234 -7.41 10.05 14.87
C ASP A 234 -7.81 9.36 16.19
N SER A 235 -7.60 10.03 17.31
CA SER A 235 -7.95 9.50 18.64
C SER A 235 -9.47 9.43 18.89
N ILE A 236 -10.27 10.11 18.08
CA ILE A 236 -11.70 10.33 18.31
C ILE A 236 -12.53 9.60 17.26
N MET A 237 -12.16 9.69 15.99
CA MET A 237 -12.99 9.21 14.88
C MET A 237 -12.20 8.67 13.70
N GLU A 238 -12.91 7.89 12.89
CA GLU A 238 -12.47 7.51 11.56
C GLU A 238 -12.79 8.61 10.53
N HIS A 239 -11.93 8.74 9.53
CA HIS A 239 -12.02 9.80 8.54
C HIS A 239 -12.53 9.30 7.18
N CYS A 240 -13.34 10.13 6.53
CA CYS A 240 -13.58 10.06 5.09
C CYS A 240 -12.81 11.15 4.33
N SER A 241 -12.18 12.07 5.04
CA SER A 241 -11.46 13.21 4.45
C SER A 241 -10.20 12.76 3.71
N ALA A 242 -9.78 13.57 2.75
CA ALA A 242 -8.57 13.38 1.98
C ALA A 242 -7.81 14.70 1.87
N GLU A 243 -6.48 14.60 1.79
CA GLU A 243 -5.57 15.72 1.64
C GLU A 243 -4.55 15.43 0.54
N ARG A 244 -4.09 16.47 -0.14
CA ARG A 244 -3.10 16.39 -1.23
C ARG A 244 -1.95 17.33 -0.95
N PHE A 245 -0.73 16.82 -1.00
CA PHE A 245 0.51 17.59 -0.92
C PHE A 245 1.07 17.87 -2.31
N ASP A 246 1.40 19.10 -2.55
CA ASP A 246 2.11 19.55 -3.73
C ASP A 246 3.57 19.91 -3.37
N PRO A 247 4.56 19.10 -3.80
CA PRO A 247 5.96 19.38 -3.49
C PRO A 247 6.50 20.68 -4.09
N LEU A 248 5.87 21.21 -5.15
CA LEU A 248 6.30 22.45 -5.79
C LEU A 248 5.90 23.67 -4.94
N THR A 249 4.71 23.64 -4.34
CA THR A 249 4.23 24.71 -3.46
C THR A 249 4.54 24.45 -1.99
N ASN A 250 5.00 23.22 -1.68
CA ASN A 250 5.26 22.75 -0.32
C ASN A 250 4.04 22.90 0.60
N TRP A 251 2.84 22.56 0.10
CA TRP A 251 1.58 22.81 0.79
C TRP A 251 0.61 21.61 0.71
N TRP A 252 -0.12 21.35 1.82
CA TRP A 252 -1.24 20.44 1.89
C TRP A 252 -2.56 21.16 1.59
N SER A 253 -3.36 20.60 0.71
CA SER A 253 -4.71 21.10 0.38
C SER A 253 -5.75 20.04 0.68
N PRO A 254 -6.88 20.41 1.30
CA PRO A 254 -7.99 19.49 1.48
C PRO A 254 -8.57 19.10 0.12
N MET A 255 -9.14 17.89 0.06
CA MET A 255 -9.79 17.36 -1.12
C MET A 255 -11.24 16.97 -0.81
N VAL A 256 -12.02 16.71 -1.87
CA VAL A 256 -13.36 16.15 -1.73
C VAL A 256 -13.25 14.83 -0.96
N PRO A 257 -14.04 14.67 0.13
CA PRO A 257 -13.98 13.49 0.95
C PRO A 257 -14.57 12.26 0.24
N MET A 258 -14.18 11.07 0.69
CA MET A 258 -14.84 9.82 0.31
C MET A 258 -16.30 9.81 0.79
N LYS A 259 -17.13 8.96 0.19
CA LYS A 259 -18.52 8.76 0.61
C LYS A 259 -18.65 8.09 1.98
N SER A 260 -17.65 7.31 2.40
CA SER A 260 -17.63 6.57 3.67
C SER A 260 -16.33 6.77 4.42
N LYS A 261 -16.39 6.69 5.74
CA LYS A 261 -15.23 6.64 6.62
C LYS A 261 -14.47 5.34 6.39
N ARG A 262 -13.13 5.40 6.35
CA ARG A 262 -12.28 4.22 6.16
C ARG A 262 -11.07 4.31 7.08
N ASN A 263 -10.87 3.23 7.85
CA ASN A 263 -9.77 3.05 8.77
C ASN A 263 -9.17 1.66 8.56
N LYS A 264 -7.90 1.48 8.93
CA LYS A 264 -7.13 0.26 8.65
C LYS A 264 -7.01 -0.07 7.16
N THR A 265 -7.00 0.95 6.33
CA THR A 265 -6.64 0.85 4.92
C THR A 265 -5.14 0.54 4.77
N LEU A 266 -4.64 -0.36 5.61
CA LEU A 266 -3.25 -0.81 5.66
C LEU A 266 -2.96 -1.85 4.58
N HIS A 267 -3.60 -1.76 3.44
CA HIS A 267 -3.35 -2.74 2.43
C HIS A 267 -2.82 -2.08 1.19
N ARG A 268 -1.55 -2.31 1.04
CA ARG A 268 -0.69 -1.76 0.04
C ARG A 268 -0.83 -2.56 -1.22
N TYR A 269 -1.21 -1.90 -2.27
CA TYR A 269 -1.12 -2.43 -3.60
C TYR A 269 0.29 -2.15 -4.13
N ALA A 270 0.94 -3.19 -4.64
CA ALA A 270 2.17 -3.04 -5.40
C ALA A 270 1.82 -3.14 -6.88
N ALA A 271 2.11 -2.10 -7.65
CA ALA A 271 2.04 -2.18 -9.09
C ALA A 271 3.39 -2.69 -9.62
N ALA A 272 3.37 -3.86 -10.25
CA ALA A 272 4.54 -4.38 -10.96
C ALA A 272 4.44 -3.95 -12.42
N THR A 273 5.09 -2.88 -12.78
CA THR A 273 5.75 -2.49 -14.01
C THR A 273 5.84 -0.97 -14.19
N SER A 274 6.77 -0.55 -14.92
CA SER A 274 7.44 0.67 -15.33
C SER A 274 6.82 2.07 -15.19
N ARG A 275 5.68 2.34 -14.58
CA ARG A 275 5.20 3.70 -14.23
C ARG A 275 4.07 3.71 -13.20
N ARG A 276 4.44 3.79 -11.90
CA ARG A 276 3.79 4.50 -10.78
C ARG A 276 2.26 4.46 -10.63
N TRP A 277 1.73 3.45 -9.91
CA TRP A 277 0.45 3.56 -9.21
C TRP A 277 0.48 2.74 -7.91
N SER A 278 0.16 3.35 -6.79
CA SER A 278 -0.13 2.65 -5.54
C SER A 278 -1.39 3.24 -4.91
N TRP A 279 -2.48 2.48 -4.89
CA TRP A 279 -3.72 2.83 -4.19
C TRP A 279 -4.09 1.75 -3.19
N CYS A 280 -4.55 2.19 -2.04
CA CYS A 280 -5.07 1.33 -0.99
C CYS A 280 -6.60 1.45 -0.92
N CYS A 281 -7.32 0.37 -1.13
CA CYS A 281 -8.74 0.28 -0.79
C CYS A 281 -9.07 -1.05 -0.15
N GLU A 282 -9.69 -1.03 1.00
CA GLU A 282 -10.36 -2.20 1.57
C GLU A 282 -11.71 -2.45 0.89
N ALA A 283 -12.02 -3.73 0.66
CA ALA A 283 -13.38 -4.15 0.52
C ALA A 283 -14.00 -4.20 1.92
N GLY A 284 -14.61 -3.09 2.33
CA GLY A 284 -15.49 -3.10 3.50
C GLY A 284 -16.79 -3.81 3.14
N ASN A 285 -17.24 -4.67 4.02
CA ASN A 285 -18.48 -5.43 3.99
C ASN A 285 -19.67 -4.66 3.42
N LEU A 286 -20.35 -5.27 2.45
CA LEU A 286 -21.80 -5.23 2.32
C LEU A 286 -22.40 -6.31 3.23
#